data_75333c69267d65fdda7f3c7e3ca11998
#
_entry.id   75333c69267d65fdda7f3c7e3ca11998
#
_cell.length_a   1.000
_cell.length_b   1.000
_cell.length_c   1.000
_cell.angle_alpha   90.00
_cell.angle_beta   90.00
_cell.angle_gamma   90.00
#
_symmetry.space_group_name_H-M   'P 1'
#
loop_
_entity.id
_entity.type
_entity.pdbx_description
1 polymer ?
#
loop_
_entity_poly.entity_id
_entity_poly.type
_entity_poly.pdbx_seq_one_letter_code
_entity_poly.pdbx_strand_id
1 'polypeptide(L)'
;MLAWFGRRYLDLLGSIYIYNEHRGYTAIDRVLSAVRVRSPDDAELISAIERHRADERKHYVMFRRWFERRGVMPLALDRTFGHIDRFVEIMFRTSINRLDTQAVIDSDELFERLCRVISLTEQRGYRVLEDLLKNRFVRGDPILTRILQVIHKDEPSHWAPYEGWLREHGKREPRRWERAVDGFVHSELLFLKLPLLFLNPWMPRRTSWADADEPASPAAYLTRERRMGTLAQPAR
;
A
#
# COMPACT_ATOMS: atom_id res chain seq x y z
N MET A 1 8.72 23.78 -21.48
CA MET A 1 8.10 23.84 -20.14
C MET A 1 7.07 22.75 -19.91
N LEU A 2 6.05 22.60 -20.77
CA LEU A 2 4.98 21.59 -20.61
C LEU A 2 5.49 20.13 -20.58
N ALA A 3 6.48 19.79 -21.44
CA ALA A 3 7.07 18.46 -21.49
C ALA A 3 7.87 18.13 -20.21
N TRP A 4 8.54 19.10 -19.60
CA TRP A 4 9.20 18.91 -18.31
C TRP A 4 8.19 18.67 -17.19
N PHE A 5 7.13 19.48 -17.16
CA PHE A 5 6.04 19.35 -16.19
C PHE A 5 5.39 17.95 -16.25
N GLY A 6 5.04 17.48 -17.46
CA GLY A 6 4.46 16.16 -17.66
C GLY A 6 5.40 15.05 -17.20
N ARG A 7 6.69 15.10 -17.56
CA ARG A 7 7.67 14.10 -17.09
C ARG A 7 7.79 14.08 -15.57
N ARG A 8 7.91 15.27 -14.94
CA ARG A 8 8.00 15.37 -13.47
C ARG A 8 6.77 14.83 -12.78
N TYR A 9 5.58 15.15 -13.31
CA TYR A 9 4.31 14.63 -12.80
C TYR A 9 4.28 13.10 -12.85
N LEU A 10 4.63 12.48 -13.97
CA LEU A 10 4.65 11.03 -14.13
C LEU A 10 5.71 10.36 -13.24
N ASP A 11 6.89 10.96 -13.09
CA ASP A 11 7.93 10.45 -12.19
C ASP A 11 7.45 10.43 -10.74
N LEU A 12 6.81 11.49 -10.28
CA LEU A 12 6.24 11.56 -8.94
C LEU A 12 5.13 10.55 -8.76
N LEU A 13 4.17 10.53 -9.67
CA LEU A 13 3.04 9.61 -9.63
C LEU A 13 3.51 8.16 -9.54
N GLY A 14 4.37 7.73 -10.48
CA GLY A 14 4.89 6.37 -10.49
C GLY A 14 5.72 6.04 -9.24
N SER A 15 6.48 7.03 -8.70
CA SER A 15 7.28 6.83 -7.49
C SER A 15 6.43 6.65 -6.24
N ILE A 16 5.30 7.37 -6.16
CA ILE A 16 4.34 7.21 -5.06
C ILE A 16 3.65 5.86 -5.15
N TYR A 17 3.20 5.48 -6.35
CA TYR A 17 2.54 4.18 -6.53
C TYR A 17 3.49 3.04 -6.21
N ILE A 18 4.66 2.94 -6.84
CA ILE A 18 5.61 1.84 -6.58
C ILE A 18 6.01 1.75 -5.10
N TYR A 19 6.07 2.88 -4.40
CA TYR A 19 6.32 2.90 -2.97
C TYR A 19 5.14 2.31 -2.18
N ASN A 20 3.91 2.73 -2.48
CA ASN A 20 2.72 2.28 -1.76
C ASN A 20 2.39 0.80 -2.05
N GLU A 21 2.50 0.34 -3.27
CA GLU A 21 2.32 -1.07 -3.64
C GLU A 21 3.31 -1.97 -2.87
N HIS A 22 4.57 -1.53 -2.75
CA HIS A 22 5.56 -2.26 -1.94
C HIS A 22 5.23 -2.24 -0.44
N ARG A 23 4.64 -1.16 0.06
CA ARG A 23 4.27 -1.02 1.48
C ARG A 23 2.95 -1.70 1.81
N GLY A 24 2.02 -1.74 0.85
CA GLY A 24 0.69 -2.33 1.01
C GLY A 24 0.77 -3.77 1.49
N TYR A 25 1.52 -4.60 0.81
CA TYR A 25 1.59 -6.01 1.16
C TYR A 25 2.23 -6.30 2.54
N THR A 26 3.00 -5.37 3.11
CA THR A 26 3.49 -5.49 4.50
C THR A 26 2.35 -5.48 5.52
N ALA A 27 1.30 -4.68 5.30
CA ALA A 27 0.11 -4.69 6.15
C ALA A 27 -0.73 -5.95 5.92
N ILE A 28 -0.88 -6.34 4.66
CA ILE A 28 -1.64 -7.53 4.25
C ILE A 28 -1.03 -8.80 4.85
N ASP A 29 0.30 -8.93 4.89
CA ASP A 29 0.98 -10.06 5.52
C ASP A 29 0.61 -10.24 7.00
N ARG A 30 0.39 -9.15 7.73
CA ARG A 30 -0.05 -9.21 9.14
C ARG A 30 -1.48 -9.73 9.27
N VAL A 31 -2.37 -9.26 8.39
CA VAL A 31 -3.75 -9.77 8.37
C VAL A 31 -3.78 -11.23 7.96
N LEU A 32 -3.02 -11.61 6.93
CA LEU A 32 -2.93 -13.00 6.50
C LEU A 32 -2.42 -13.92 7.61
N SER A 33 -1.40 -13.49 8.34
CA SER A 33 -0.89 -14.23 9.50
C SER A 33 -1.95 -14.34 10.60
N ALA A 34 -2.68 -13.26 10.87
CA ALA A 34 -3.74 -13.27 11.87
C ALA A 34 -4.92 -14.17 11.46
N VAL A 35 -5.39 -14.08 10.22
CA VAL A 35 -6.49 -14.92 9.71
C VAL A 35 -6.15 -16.40 9.77
N ARG A 36 -4.95 -16.79 9.36
CA ARG A 36 -4.50 -18.19 9.42
C ARG A 36 -4.49 -18.79 10.83
N VAL A 37 -4.33 -17.95 11.86
CA VAL A 37 -4.38 -18.39 13.27
C VAL A 37 -5.79 -18.34 13.82
N ARG A 38 -6.54 -17.27 13.51
CA ARG A 38 -7.86 -16.99 14.09
C ARG A 38 -9.00 -17.75 13.41
N SER A 39 -8.87 -17.97 12.10
CA SER A 39 -9.88 -18.62 11.26
C SER A 39 -9.23 -19.60 10.30
N PRO A 40 -8.53 -20.64 10.79
CA PRO A 40 -7.74 -21.55 9.95
C PRO A 40 -8.60 -22.31 8.93
N ASP A 41 -9.86 -22.51 9.24
CA ASP A 41 -10.82 -23.24 8.39
C ASP A 41 -11.50 -22.36 7.34
N ASP A 42 -11.29 -21.02 7.40
CA ASP A 42 -11.84 -20.07 6.42
C ASP A 42 -10.92 -19.97 5.18
N ALA A 43 -10.94 -21.03 4.39
CA ALA A 43 -10.12 -21.14 3.19
C ALA A 43 -10.44 -20.06 2.14
N GLU A 44 -11.69 -19.58 2.10
CA GLU A 44 -12.12 -18.55 1.16
C GLU A 44 -11.48 -17.19 1.52
N LEU A 45 -11.58 -16.77 2.77
CA LEU A 45 -10.96 -15.54 3.26
C LEU A 45 -9.44 -15.59 3.11
N ILE A 46 -8.80 -16.69 3.51
CA ILE A 46 -7.35 -16.88 3.37
C ILE A 46 -6.94 -16.73 1.91
N SER A 47 -7.62 -17.43 1.00
CA SER A 47 -7.32 -17.37 -0.44
C SER A 47 -7.55 -15.98 -1.04
N ALA A 48 -8.59 -15.26 -0.58
CA ALA A 48 -8.86 -13.89 -1.03
C ALA A 48 -7.75 -12.92 -0.60
N ILE A 49 -7.27 -13.01 0.64
CA ILE A 49 -6.18 -12.16 1.14
C ILE A 49 -4.85 -12.54 0.46
N GLU A 50 -4.61 -13.82 0.18
CA GLU A 50 -3.43 -14.25 -0.59
C GLU A 50 -3.43 -13.69 -2.02
N ARG A 51 -4.61 -13.64 -2.68
CA ARG A 51 -4.75 -13.00 -4.00
C ARG A 51 -4.48 -11.52 -3.92
N HIS A 52 -5.07 -10.81 -2.94
CA HIS A 52 -4.80 -9.38 -2.73
C HIS A 52 -3.29 -9.13 -2.61
N ARG A 53 -2.61 -9.88 -1.73
CA ARG A 53 -1.15 -9.79 -1.58
C ARG A 53 -0.38 -10.03 -2.89
N ALA A 54 -0.80 -11.00 -3.67
CA ALA A 54 -0.17 -11.32 -4.96
C ALA A 54 -0.40 -10.22 -6.00
N ASP A 55 -1.58 -9.59 -5.97
CA ASP A 55 -1.91 -8.45 -6.84
C ASP A 55 -1.05 -7.23 -6.50
N GLU A 56 -0.89 -6.87 -5.22
CA GLU A 56 0.02 -5.79 -4.79
C GLU A 56 1.46 -6.03 -5.33
N ARG A 57 1.93 -7.27 -5.23
CA ARG A 57 3.23 -7.65 -5.78
C ARG A 57 3.28 -7.50 -7.31
N LYS A 58 2.23 -7.90 -8.00
CA LYS A 58 2.08 -7.73 -9.46
C LYS A 58 2.11 -6.25 -9.84
N HIS A 59 1.38 -5.40 -9.12
CA HIS A 59 1.33 -3.96 -9.34
C HIS A 59 2.71 -3.31 -9.16
N TYR A 60 3.41 -3.66 -8.08
CA TYR A 60 4.79 -3.23 -7.87
C TYR A 60 5.71 -3.59 -9.05
N VAL A 61 5.66 -4.84 -9.51
CA VAL A 61 6.47 -5.33 -10.65
C VAL A 61 6.12 -4.59 -11.95
N MET A 62 4.85 -4.25 -12.17
CA MET A 62 4.43 -3.48 -13.35
C MET A 62 5.02 -2.07 -13.32
N PHE A 63 4.97 -1.35 -12.19
CA PHE A 63 5.61 -0.04 -12.05
C PHE A 63 7.13 -0.14 -12.17
N ARG A 64 7.77 -1.15 -11.58
CA ARG A 64 9.20 -1.40 -11.73
C ARG A 64 9.58 -1.51 -13.21
N ARG A 65 8.90 -2.34 -13.99
CA ARG A 65 9.14 -2.51 -15.44
C ARG A 65 8.88 -1.23 -16.21
N TRP A 66 7.91 -0.42 -15.81
CA TRP A 66 7.66 0.87 -16.44
C TRP A 66 8.84 1.84 -16.24
N PHE A 67 9.42 1.91 -15.03
CA PHE A 67 10.62 2.69 -14.76
C PHE A 67 11.84 2.14 -15.51
N GLU A 68 12.04 0.83 -15.53
CA GLU A 68 13.13 0.17 -16.27
C GLU A 68 13.09 0.51 -17.75
N ARG A 69 11.92 0.48 -18.40
CA ARG A 69 11.75 0.88 -19.80
C ARG A 69 12.07 2.35 -20.07
N ARG A 70 11.90 3.20 -19.08
CA ARG A 70 12.27 4.63 -19.17
C ARG A 70 13.74 4.90 -18.87
N GLY A 71 14.50 3.89 -18.48
CA GLY A 71 15.92 3.99 -18.10
C GLY A 71 16.15 4.85 -16.85
N VAL A 72 15.17 4.93 -15.96
CA VAL A 72 15.25 5.75 -14.73
C VAL A 72 14.78 4.99 -13.51
N MET A 73 15.36 5.31 -12.37
CA MET A 73 14.89 4.81 -11.06
C MET A 73 13.80 5.72 -10.51
N PRO A 74 12.86 5.20 -9.68
CA PRO A 74 11.90 6.01 -8.98
C PRO A 74 12.58 6.99 -8.01
N LEU A 75 11.89 8.06 -7.66
CA LEU A 75 12.34 8.98 -6.62
C LEU A 75 12.46 8.25 -5.28
N ALA A 76 13.45 8.62 -4.48
CA ALA A 76 13.71 8.01 -3.18
C ALA A 76 12.70 8.52 -2.13
N LEU A 77 11.46 8.06 -2.25
CA LEU A 77 10.43 8.33 -1.25
C LEU A 77 10.65 7.46 -0.01
N ASP A 78 10.37 8.04 1.13
CA ASP A 78 10.37 7.36 2.42
C ASP A 78 8.97 7.36 3.06
N ARG A 79 8.87 6.85 4.27
CA ARG A 79 7.62 6.77 5.03
C ARG A 79 6.91 8.12 5.23
N THR A 80 7.65 9.24 5.17
CA THR A 80 7.08 10.60 5.32
C THR A 80 6.08 10.90 4.20
N PHE A 81 6.32 10.31 3.03
CA PHE A 81 5.47 10.45 1.85
C PHE A 81 4.54 9.25 1.66
N GLY A 82 4.74 8.20 2.45
CA GLY A 82 3.92 7.00 2.42
C GLY A 82 2.53 7.25 2.97
N HIS A 83 1.54 7.01 2.17
CA HIS A 83 0.13 7.16 2.50
C HIS A 83 -0.31 6.14 3.55
N ILE A 84 0.00 4.86 3.27
CA ILE A 84 -0.29 3.74 4.16
C ILE A 84 0.48 3.89 5.48
N ASP A 85 1.77 4.23 5.42
CA ASP A 85 2.58 4.46 6.62
C ASP A 85 1.94 5.51 7.53
N ARG A 86 1.52 6.66 6.95
CA ARG A 86 0.91 7.76 7.70
C ARG A 86 -0.44 7.38 8.30
N PHE A 87 -1.26 6.65 7.54
CA PHE A 87 -2.55 6.20 8.03
C PHE A 87 -2.37 5.21 9.19
N VAL A 88 -1.49 4.23 9.04
CA VAL A 88 -1.17 3.27 10.12
C VAL A 88 -0.60 3.97 11.34
N GLU A 89 0.31 4.95 11.19
CA GLU A 89 0.85 5.72 12.32
C GLU A 89 -0.25 6.40 13.15
N ILE A 90 -1.21 7.05 12.51
CA ILE A 90 -2.31 7.73 13.21
C ILE A 90 -3.24 6.71 13.86
N MET A 91 -3.60 5.65 13.13
CA MET A 91 -4.59 4.66 13.58
C MET A 91 -4.07 3.75 14.70
N PHE A 92 -2.79 3.40 14.67
CA PHE A 92 -2.20 2.43 15.60
C PHE A 92 -1.15 3.04 16.52
N ARG A 93 -0.81 4.33 16.38
CA ARG A 93 0.25 5.03 17.11
C ARG A 93 1.62 4.35 17.01
N THR A 94 1.82 3.63 15.92
CA THR A 94 3.08 2.93 15.61
C THR A 94 3.29 2.87 14.10
N SER A 95 4.53 2.70 13.65
CA SER A 95 4.79 2.50 12.22
C SER A 95 4.34 1.10 11.77
N ILE A 96 4.05 0.96 10.49
CA ILE A 96 3.66 -0.33 9.90
C ILE A 96 4.72 -1.42 10.15
N ASN A 97 6.01 -1.07 10.18
CA ASN A 97 7.09 -2.01 10.45
C ASN A 97 7.12 -2.49 11.90
N ARG A 98 6.62 -1.69 12.83
CA ARG A 98 6.58 -1.98 14.27
C ARG A 98 5.22 -2.50 14.73
N LEU A 99 4.23 -2.54 13.85
CA LEU A 99 2.95 -3.14 14.19
C LEU A 99 3.16 -4.62 14.49
N ASP A 100 2.95 -4.98 15.75
CA ASP A 100 3.18 -6.33 16.24
C ASP A 100 2.11 -7.28 15.70
N THR A 101 2.54 -8.26 14.92
CA THR A 101 1.65 -9.28 14.34
C THR A 101 0.98 -10.12 15.41
N GLN A 102 1.68 -10.45 16.51
CA GLN A 102 1.09 -11.21 17.60
C GLN A 102 -0.01 -10.41 18.31
N ALA A 103 0.19 -9.11 18.54
CA ALA A 103 -0.83 -8.25 19.09
C ALA A 103 -2.09 -8.19 18.21
N VAL A 104 -1.93 -8.20 16.87
CA VAL A 104 -3.06 -8.27 15.93
C VAL A 104 -3.76 -9.63 16.01
N ILE A 105 -3.02 -10.73 16.20
CA ILE A 105 -3.59 -12.06 16.40
C ILE A 105 -4.40 -12.12 17.70
N ASP A 106 -3.89 -11.56 18.77
CA ASP A 106 -4.46 -11.69 20.12
C ASP A 106 -5.61 -10.70 20.40
N SER A 107 -5.73 -9.62 19.59
CA SER A 107 -6.71 -8.56 19.83
C SER A 107 -7.72 -8.44 18.68
N ASP A 108 -8.99 -8.73 18.98
CA ASP A 108 -10.10 -8.50 18.05
C ASP A 108 -10.15 -7.05 17.58
N GLU A 109 -9.97 -6.10 18.49
CA GLU A 109 -10.05 -4.67 18.18
C GLU A 109 -8.96 -4.25 17.20
N LEU A 110 -7.71 -4.73 17.37
CA LEU A 110 -6.60 -4.41 16.47
C LEU A 110 -6.79 -5.07 15.11
N PHE A 111 -7.23 -6.33 15.09
CA PHE A 111 -7.52 -7.04 13.86
C PHE A 111 -8.62 -6.34 13.03
N GLU A 112 -9.77 -6.06 13.67
CA GLU A 112 -10.89 -5.34 13.04
C GLU A 112 -10.46 -3.95 12.52
N ARG A 113 -9.69 -3.22 13.34
CA ARG A 113 -9.17 -1.91 12.95
C ARG A 113 -8.26 -2.01 11.72
N LEU A 114 -7.42 -3.04 11.65
CA LEU A 114 -6.54 -3.26 10.51
C LEU A 114 -7.34 -3.60 9.25
N CYS A 115 -8.36 -4.44 9.35
CA CYS A 115 -9.28 -4.73 8.24
C CYS A 115 -9.96 -3.45 7.73
N ARG A 116 -10.46 -2.59 8.63
CA ARG A 116 -11.08 -1.31 8.24
C ARG A 116 -10.09 -0.34 7.60
N VAL A 117 -8.86 -0.27 8.09
CA VAL A 117 -7.80 0.60 7.54
C VAL A 117 -7.44 0.15 6.13
N ILE A 118 -7.27 -1.14 5.88
CA ILE A 118 -7.02 -1.67 4.55
C ILE A 118 -8.20 -1.36 3.63
N SER A 119 -9.41 -1.71 4.02
CA SER A 119 -10.62 -1.44 3.21
C SER A 119 -10.74 0.05 2.81
N LEU A 120 -10.53 0.98 3.76
CA LEU A 120 -10.56 2.42 3.47
C LEU A 120 -9.46 2.83 2.49
N THR A 121 -8.27 2.28 2.64
CA THR A 121 -7.12 2.60 1.77
C THR A 121 -7.39 2.17 0.33
N GLU A 122 -7.86 0.93 0.14
CA GLU A 122 -8.16 0.38 -1.18
C GLU A 122 -9.31 1.13 -1.87
N GLN A 123 -10.42 1.38 -1.16
CA GLN A 123 -11.53 2.18 -1.70
C GLN A 123 -11.13 3.60 -2.10
N ARG A 124 -10.20 4.21 -1.36
CA ARG A 124 -9.65 5.50 -1.74
C ARG A 124 -8.75 5.38 -2.96
N GLY A 125 -7.86 4.38 -2.98
CA GLY A 125 -7.02 4.04 -4.13
C GLY A 125 -7.84 3.94 -5.41
N TYR A 126 -8.92 3.17 -5.37
CA TYR A 126 -9.86 3.01 -6.47
C TYR A 126 -10.40 4.35 -6.99
N ARG A 127 -10.92 5.21 -6.11
CA ARG A 127 -11.45 6.54 -6.53
C ARG A 127 -10.37 7.44 -7.13
N VAL A 128 -9.17 7.42 -6.58
CA VAL A 128 -8.04 8.18 -7.13
C VAL A 128 -7.66 7.66 -8.52
N LEU A 129 -7.68 6.35 -8.73
CA LEU A 129 -7.41 5.74 -10.04
C LEU A 129 -8.42 6.17 -11.10
N GLU A 130 -9.72 6.30 -10.76
CA GLU A 130 -10.74 6.82 -11.69
C GLU A 130 -10.40 8.22 -12.22
N ASP A 131 -9.87 9.10 -11.36
CA ASP A 131 -9.48 10.44 -11.76
C ASP A 131 -8.14 10.47 -12.51
N LEU A 132 -7.19 9.62 -12.12
CA LEU A 132 -5.92 9.48 -12.82
C LEU A 132 -6.09 8.95 -14.24
N LEU A 133 -7.01 8.02 -14.47
CA LEU A 133 -7.31 7.50 -15.82
C LEU A 133 -7.92 8.56 -16.75
N LYS A 134 -8.48 9.64 -16.21
CA LYS A 134 -8.96 10.82 -16.97
C LYS A 134 -7.86 11.84 -17.22
N ASN A 135 -6.73 11.76 -16.47
CA ASN A 135 -5.67 12.76 -16.54
C ASN A 135 -4.92 12.71 -17.88
N ARG A 136 -4.71 13.88 -18.51
CA ARG A 136 -4.08 13.97 -19.82
C ARG A 136 -2.64 13.47 -19.89
N PHE A 137 -1.87 13.62 -18.80
CA PHE A 137 -0.48 13.15 -18.77
C PHE A 137 -0.42 11.63 -18.66
N VAL A 138 -1.30 11.03 -17.86
CA VAL A 138 -1.45 9.58 -17.75
C VAL A 138 -1.87 9.00 -19.09
N ARG A 139 -2.90 9.56 -19.72
CA ARG A 139 -3.38 9.12 -21.06
C ARG A 139 -2.34 9.29 -22.17
N GLY A 140 -1.40 10.19 -21.99
CA GLY A 140 -0.24 10.38 -22.89
C GLY A 140 0.85 9.29 -22.76
N ASP A 141 0.79 8.45 -21.72
CA ASP A 141 1.67 7.29 -21.53
C ASP A 141 0.84 5.99 -21.58
N PRO A 142 0.79 5.30 -22.75
CA PRO A 142 -0.06 4.11 -22.91
C PRO A 142 0.28 2.97 -21.97
N ILE A 143 1.56 2.83 -21.58
CA ILE A 143 2.00 1.77 -20.67
C ILE A 143 1.48 2.07 -19.26
N LEU A 144 1.67 3.29 -18.76
CA LEU A 144 1.16 3.71 -17.46
C LEU A 144 -0.36 3.62 -17.41
N THR A 145 -1.06 4.09 -18.46
CA THR A 145 -2.51 3.95 -18.57
C THR A 145 -2.93 2.49 -18.41
N ARG A 146 -2.24 1.57 -19.09
CA ARG A 146 -2.55 0.13 -19.00
C ARG A 146 -2.30 -0.43 -17.60
N ILE A 147 -1.23 -0.01 -16.94
CA ILE A 147 -0.94 -0.39 -15.55
C ILE A 147 -2.10 0.04 -14.64
N LEU A 148 -2.47 1.33 -14.68
CA LEU A 148 -3.55 1.87 -13.84
C LEU A 148 -4.91 1.21 -14.15
N GLN A 149 -5.18 0.81 -15.39
CA GLN A 149 -6.38 0.04 -15.74
C GLN A 149 -6.40 -1.36 -15.12
N VAL A 150 -5.24 -2.03 -15.06
CA VAL A 150 -5.13 -3.34 -14.39
C VAL A 150 -5.39 -3.19 -12.90
N ILE A 151 -4.72 -2.23 -12.24
CA ILE A 151 -4.91 -1.96 -10.81
C ILE A 151 -6.39 -1.64 -10.53
N HIS A 152 -6.98 -0.71 -11.28
CA HIS A 152 -8.40 -0.33 -11.12
C HIS A 152 -9.36 -1.53 -11.23
N LYS A 153 -9.04 -2.49 -12.09
CA LYS A 153 -9.85 -3.71 -12.22
C LYS A 153 -9.71 -4.65 -11.00
N ASP A 154 -8.51 -4.71 -10.41
CA ASP A 154 -8.21 -5.61 -9.31
C ASP A 154 -8.74 -5.07 -7.96
N GLU A 155 -8.71 -3.75 -7.77
CA GLU A 155 -9.05 -3.04 -6.53
C GLU A 155 -10.36 -3.49 -5.84
N PRO A 156 -11.50 -3.69 -6.53
CA PRO A 156 -12.72 -4.14 -5.85
C PRO A 156 -12.56 -5.47 -5.10
N SER A 157 -11.67 -6.34 -5.55
CA SER A 157 -11.37 -7.59 -4.88
C SER A 157 -10.46 -7.43 -3.66
N HIS A 158 -9.81 -6.26 -3.51
CA HIS A 158 -8.89 -5.99 -2.42
C HIS A 158 -9.60 -5.60 -1.11
N TRP A 159 -10.69 -4.85 -1.17
CA TRP A 159 -11.42 -4.50 0.08
C TRP A 159 -12.56 -5.45 0.41
N ALA A 160 -13.14 -6.15 -0.59
CA ALA A 160 -14.31 -7.00 -0.39
C ALA A 160 -14.14 -8.08 0.69
N PRO A 161 -13.00 -8.80 0.79
CA PRO A 161 -12.80 -9.81 1.83
C PRO A 161 -12.86 -9.25 3.24
N TYR A 162 -12.27 -8.08 3.47
CA TYR A 162 -12.24 -7.44 4.79
C TYR A 162 -13.62 -6.93 5.19
N GLU A 163 -14.38 -6.35 4.27
CA GLU A 163 -15.75 -5.92 4.53
C GLU A 163 -16.69 -7.12 4.71
N GLY A 164 -16.51 -8.18 3.94
CA GLY A 164 -17.24 -9.44 4.09
C GLY A 164 -17.04 -9.98 5.50
N TRP A 165 -15.80 -10.16 5.91
CA TRP A 165 -15.47 -10.67 7.23
C TRP A 165 -16.07 -9.80 8.35
N LEU A 166 -15.92 -8.47 8.29
CA LEU A 166 -16.48 -7.56 9.28
C LEU A 166 -18.01 -7.68 9.38
N ARG A 167 -18.70 -7.81 8.26
CA ARG A 167 -20.16 -7.96 8.20
C ARG A 167 -20.63 -9.28 8.78
N GLU A 168 -19.99 -10.39 8.40
CA GLU A 168 -20.34 -11.73 8.86
C GLU A 168 -20.16 -11.93 10.35
N HIS A 169 -19.17 -11.25 10.93
CA HIS A 169 -18.92 -11.27 12.38
C HIS A 169 -19.67 -10.19 13.16
N GLY A 170 -20.65 -9.50 12.54
CA GLY A 170 -21.43 -8.44 13.18
C GLY A 170 -20.59 -7.24 13.61
N LYS A 171 -19.43 -7.03 12.97
CA LYS A 171 -18.51 -5.96 13.29
C LYS A 171 -18.88 -4.67 12.56
N ARG A 172 -18.44 -3.54 13.12
CA ARG A 172 -18.81 -2.23 12.57
C ARG A 172 -18.00 -1.91 11.33
N GLU A 173 -18.68 -1.35 10.33
CA GLU A 173 -18.06 -0.62 9.24
C GLU A 173 -17.11 0.48 9.75
N PRO A 174 -16.24 1.04 8.87
CA PRO A 174 -15.36 2.14 9.26
C PRO A 174 -16.09 3.27 9.96
N ARG A 175 -15.61 3.65 11.13
CA ARG A 175 -16.21 4.71 11.95
C ARG A 175 -16.03 6.08 11.29
N ARG A 176 -16.88 7.05 11.62
CA ARG A 176 -16.78 8.40 11.05
C ARG A 176 -15.40 9.04 11.25
N TRP A 177 -14.79 8.84 12.41
CA TRP A 177 -13.45 9.39 12.68
C TRP A 177 -12.35 8.67 11.86
N GLU A 178 -12.47 7.36 11.61
CA GLU A 178 -11.53 6.61 10.75
C GLU A 178 -11.58 7.13 9.30
N ARG A 179 -12.79 7.40 8.80
CA ARG A 179 -13.00 8.06 7.49
C ARG A 179 -12.45 9.49 7.47
N ALA A 180 -12.58 10.23 8.57
CA ALA A 180 -12.02 11.58 8.69
C ALA A 180 -10.48 11.56 8.68
N VAL A 181 -9.85 10.61 9.37
CA VAL A 181 -8.39 10.42 9.33
C VAL A 181 -7.94 10.03 7.93
N ASP A 182 -8.64 9.12 7.26
CA ASP A 182 -8.36 8.74 5.87
C ASP A 182 -8.40 9.97 4.94
N GLY A 183 -9.46 10.78 5.04
CA GLY A 183 -9.60 12.03 4.29
C GLY A 183 -8.50 13.05 4.61
N PHE A 184 -8.10 13.15 5.88
CA PHE A 184 -6.98 14.01 6.31
C PHE A 184 -5.66 13.59 5.68
N VAL A 185 -5.32 12.30 5.75
CA VAL A 185 -4.07 11.75 5.18
C VAL A 185 -4.05 11.95 3.66
N HIS A 186 -5.20 11.78 3.00
CA HIS A 186 -5.32 12.05 1.58
C HIS A 186 -5.13 13.53 1.24
N SER A 187 -5.75 14.42 2.00
CA SER A 187 -5.60 15.87 1.82
C SER A 187 -4.17 16.33 2.09
N GLU A 188 -3.53 15.82 3.13
CA GLU A 188 -2.11 16.08 3.45
C GLU A 188 -1.22 15.69 2.26
N LEU A 189 -1.48 14.53 1.63
CA LEU A 189 -0.74 14.11 0.44
C LEU A 189 -0.96 15.07 -0.72
N LEU A 190 -2.20 15.36 -1.08
CA LEU A 190 -2.54 16.14 -2.27
C LEU A 190 -2.11 17.61 -2.16
N PHE A 191 -2.40 18.25 -1.04
CA PHE A 191 -2.27 19.70 -0.90
C PHE A 191 -0.95 20.15 -0.26
N LEU A 192 -0.24 19.25 0.42
CA LEU A 192 1.03 19.59 1.05
C LEU A 192 2.19 18.80 0.44
N LYS A 193 2.14 17.48 0.51
CA LYS A 193 3.30 16.64 0.14
C LYS A 193 3.57 16.62 -1.36
N LEU A 194 2.54 16.45 -2.19
CA LEU A 194 2.71 16.44 -3.65
C LEU A 194 3.27 17.75 -4.22
N PRO A 195 2.76 18.94 -3.83
CA PRO A 195 3.36 20.20 -4.26
C PRO A 195 4.82 20.34 -3.83
N LEU A 196 5.14 20.01 -2.58
CA LEU A 196 6.52 20.05 -2.08
C LEU A 196 7.46 19.12 -2.86
N LEU A 197 7.03 17.89 -3.12
CA LEU A 197 7.79 16.95 -3.93
C LEU A 197 7.94 17.42 -5.38
N PHE A 198 6.88 17.99 -5.95
CA PHE A 198 6.88 18.48 -7.32
C PHE A 198 7.86 19.63 -7.50
N LEU A 199 7.89 20.55 -6.55
CA LEU A 199 8.74 21.75 -6.57
C LEU A 199 10.17 21.48 -6.12
N ASN A 200 10.51 20.29 -5.61
CA ASN A 200 11.86 19.91 -5.23
C ASN A 200 12.59 19.19 -6.38
N PRO A 201 13.36 19.89 -7.24
CA PRO A 201 14.06 19.27 -8.36
C PRO A 201 15.26 18.40 -7.93
N TRP A 202 15.77 18.60 -6.70
CA TRP A 202 16.92 17.86 -6.16
C TRP A 202 16.54 16.57 -5.44
N MET A 203 15.27 16.17 -5.52
CA MET A 203 14.83 14.90 -4.95
C MET A 203 15.66 13.74 -5.52
N PRO A 204 16.40 12.98 -4.70
CA PRO A 204 17.23 11.90 -5.19
C PRO A 204 16.37 10.76 -5.75
N ARG A 205 16.95 10.00 -6.66
CA ARG A 205 16.38 8.73 -7.12
C ARG A 205 16.93 7.58 -6.28
N ARG A 206 16.20 6.50 -6.19
CA ARG A 206 16.68 5.26 -5.55
C ARG A 206 17.88 4.73 -6.33
N THR A 207 18.78 4.06 -5.60
CA THR A 207 19.95 3.37 -6.16
C THR A 207 19.72 1.88 -6.34
N SER A 208 18.70 1.33 -5.67
CA SER A 208 18.28 -0.07 -5.78
C SER A 208 16.76 -0.19 -5.72
N TRP A 209 16.22 -1.29 -6.23
CA TRP A 209 14.82 -1.62 -6.10
C TRP A 209 14.48 -1.99 -4.66
N ALA A 210 13.28 -1.66 -4.20
CA ALA A 210 12.84 -1.95 -2.83
C ALA A 210 12.78 -3.47 -2.54
N ASP A 211 12.55 -4.25 -3.58
CA ASP A 211 12.47 -5.72 -3.53
C ASP A 211 13.79 -6.43 -3.87
N ALA A 212 14.91 -5.69 -3.99
CA ALA A 212 16.20 -6.27 -4.38
C ALA A 212 16.66 -7.42 -3.45
N ASP A 213 16.31 -7.30 -2.17
CA ASP A 213 16.65 -8.27 -1.13
C ASP A 213 15.48 -9.17 -0.69
N GLU A 214 14.36 -9.12 -1.40
CA GLU A 214 13.20 -9.94 -1.05
C GLU A 214 13.42 -11.41 -1.40
N PRO A 215 12.99 -12.33 -0.51
CA PRO A 215 13.05 -13.74 -0.80
C PRO A 215 12.12 -14.12 -1.96
N ALA A 216 12.54 -15.11 -2.74
CA ALA A 216 11.83 -15.55 -3.94
C ALA A 216 10.44 -16.17 -3.68
N SER A 217 10.13 -16.51 -2.42
CA SER A 217 8.85 -17.11 -2.06
C SER A 217 8.16 -16.36 -0.90
N PRO A 218 6.82 -16.36 -0.85
CA PRO A 218 6.05 -15.78 0.26
C PRO A 218 6.43 -16.33 1.64
N ALA A 219 6.70 -17.64 1.73
CA ALA A 219 7.09 -18.29 2.98
C ALA A 219 8.47 -17.80 3.48
N ALA A 220 9.43 -17.60 2.57
CA ALA A 220 10.73 -17.06 2.91
C ALA A 220 10.65 -15.58 3.32
N TYR A 221 9.71 -14.81 2.75
CA TYR A 221 9.43 -13.42 3.12
C TYR A 221 8.96 -13.31 4.59
N LEU A 222 7.97 -14.11 4.98
CA LEU A 222 7.46 -14.15 6.35
C LEU A 222 8.56 -14.52 7.37
N THR A 223 9.47 -15.43 7.00
CA THR A 223 10.62 -15.81 7.85
C THR A 223 11.59 -14.64 8.02
N ARG A 224 11.82 -13.85 6.99
CA ARG A 224 12.70 -12.67 7.05
C ARG A 224 12.08 -11.55 7.91
N GLU A 225 10.78 -11.27 7.77
CA GLU A 225 10.11 -10.27 8.60
C GLU A 225 10.16 -10.64 10.09
N ARG A 226 9.98 -11.91 10.43
CA ARG A 226 10.13 -12.39 11.80
C ARG A 226 11.55 -12.12 12.34
N ARG A 227 12.60 -12.37 11.55
CA ARG A 227 13.99 -12.08 11.93
C ARG A 227 14.25 -10.58 12.11
N MET A 228 13.70 -9.74 11.22
CA MET A 228 13.86 -8.30 11.32
C MET A 228 13.08 -7.72 12.52
N GLY A 229 11.87 -8.24 12.80
CA GLY A 229 11.09 -7.88 13.97
C GLY A 229 11.80 -8.26 15.28
N THR A 230 12.47 -9.39 15.31
CA THR A 230 13.26 -9.85 16.50
C THR A 230 14.51 -9.01 16.74
N LEU A 231 15.16 -8.53 15.67
CA LEU A 231 16.34 -7.65 15.76
C LEU A 231 15.99 -6.20 16.15
N ALA A 232 14.72 -5.79 15.98
CA ALA A 232 14.24 -4.47 16.32
C ALA A 232 13.70 -4.32 17.76
N GLN A 233 13.69 -5.41 18.55
CA GLN A 233 13.36 -5.32 19.98
C GLN A 233 14.60 -4.86 20.74
N PRO A 234 14.59 -3.72 21.43
CA PRO A 234 15.66 -3.37 22.35
C PRO A 234 15.67 -4.42 23.46
N ALA A 235 16.86 -4.91 23.79
CA ALA A 235 17.07 -5.71 25.00
C ALA A 235 16.46 -4.97 26.19
N ARG A 236 15.60 -5.65 26.95
CA ARG A 236 14.99 -5.14 28.18
C ARG A 236 16.03 -4.98 29.26
#